data_c5d5007a0da005833fe770b020c7dd07
#
_entry.id   c5d5007a0da005833fe770b020c7dd07
#
_cell.length_a   1.000
_cell.length_b   1.000
_cell.length_c   1.000
_cell.angle_alpha   90.00
_cell.angle_beta   90.00
_cell.angle_gamma   90.00
#
_symmetry.space_group_name_H-M   'P 1'
#
loop_
_entity.id
_entity.type
_entity.pdbx_description
1 polymer ?
#
loop_
_entity_poly.entity_id
_entity_poly.type
_entity_poly.pdbx_seq_one_letter_code
_entity_poly.pdbx_strand_id
1 'polypeptide(L)'
;MFDCSHWLRYVSKQLEAAGGDFIHVSGGNTIKRGSSMPAPGTSPAPHAHAAEEIRRHLNIPVSTVARINEPWIAEELIANGKTDICMIGRPNLCDSAFANKAFAGKTEDIRPCIGCGRCLTGIMFGKPISCTVNPSVQSDAVAPAVEKKKVLVIGGGPAGMEAAYIAKMRGHEVVLCEKTQELGGLLRLAAVPIGKQELCKVIKFMTRRLQNAGVEIRKNCEVTPDMIASEFAGYEVLCASGAKAKEIEAFGCFRQTMTADDILSGKGFPGRKVVILGGGSVGCETADYLAPLIDDRFPANRDVTVIEMTDALMAGEGGAAKSILTQRLMRKGVTIELKSTVSKVDETTITYIKNGTEHVIDDADTLVFAVGYTPAPVNFEGAHVLGDCHQVGNLKNAIAEAYAFAKKL
;
A
#
# COMPACT_ATOMS: atom_id res chain seq x y z
N MET A 1 2.63 -35.96 -9.46
CA MET A 1 3.20 -34.60 -9.55
C MET A 1 4.16 -34.61 -10.75
N PHE A 2 3.80 -33.99 -11.88
CA PHE A 2 4.70 -33.94 -13.03
C PHE A 2 5.95 -33.17 -12.63
N ASP A 3 7.11 -33.77 -12.80
CA ASP A 3 8.38 -33.13 -12.56
C ASP A 3 8.63 -32.09 -13.66
N CYS A 4 8.19 -30.83 -13.40
CA CYS A 4 8.39 -29.73 -14.32
C CYS A 4 9.87 -29.42 -14.59
N SER A 5 10.79 -29.89 -13.74
CA SER A 5 12.23 -29.68 -13.90
C SER A 5 12.78 -30.40 -15.12
N HIS A 6 12.29 -31.59 -15.42
CA HIS A 6 12.69 -32.34 -16.62
C HIS A 6 12.33 -31.58 -17.92
N TRP A 7 11.11 -31.04 -17.99
CA TRP A 7 10.67 -30.28 -19.17
C TRP A 7 11.45 -28.98 -19.32
N LEU A 8 11.72 -28.26 -18.23
CA LEU A 8 12.51 -27.02 -18.27
C LEU A 8 13.93 -27.29 -18.83
N ARG A 9 14.58 -28.36 -18.36
CA ARG A 9 15.90 -28.78 -18.86
C ARG A 9 15.89 -29.18 -20.33
N TYR A 10 14.91 -30.00 -20.72
CA TYR A 10 14.81 -30.44 -22.11
C TYR A 10 14.60 -29.30 -23.08
N VAL A 11 13.58 -28.47 -22.83
CA VAL A 11 13.25 -27.34 -23.72
C VAL A 11 14.39 -26.33 -23.81
N SER A 12 15.01 -25.95 -22.67
CA SER A 12 16.10 -24.99 -22.68
C SER A 12 17.34 -25.49 -23.43
N LYS A 13 17.69 -26.77 -23.35
CA LYS A 13 18.76 -27.38 -24.14
C LYS A 13 18.46 -27.39 -25.64
N GLN A 14 17.21 -27.63 -26.03
CA GLN A 14 16.84 -27.56 -27.45
C GLN A 14 16.96 -26.13 -28.00
N LEU A 15 16.60 -25.13 -27.19
CA LEU A 15 16.73 -23.73 -27.56
C LEU A 15 18.21 -23.32 -27.70
N GLU A 16 19.09 -23.75 -26.80
CA GLU A 16 20.54 -23.54 -26.91
C GLU A 16 21.09 -24.21 -28.17
N ALA A 17 20.73 -25.47 -28.41
CA ALA A 17 21.17 -26.21 -29.60
C ALA A 17 20.66 -25.60 -30.93
N ALA A 18 19.53 -24.91 -30.88
CA ALA A 18 18.98 -24.17 -32.02
C ALA A 18 19.64 -22.80 -32.24
N GLY A 19 20.65 -22.42 -31.45
CA GLY A 19 21.42 -21.17 -31.59
C GLY A 19 20.86 -20.00 -30.76
N GLY A 20 20.12 -20.29 -29.67
CA GLY A 20 19.72 -19.25 -28.75
C GLY A 20 20.90 -18.64 -27.98
N ASP A 21 20.96 -17.33 -27.84
CA ASP A 21 22.07 -16.61 -27.20
C ASP A 21 21.88 -16.48 -25.67
N PHE A 22 20.64 -16.51 -25.18
CA PHE A 22 20.33 -16.54 -23.74
C PHE A 22 18.90 -17.04 -23.47
N ILE A 23 18.62 -17.45 -22.24
CA ILE A 23 17.28 -17.85 -21.80
C ILE A 23 16.74 -16.85 -20.78
N HIS A 24 15.52 -16.32 -21.03
CA HIS A 24 14.79 -15.52 -20.06
C HIS A 24 13.76 -16.39 -19.34
N VAL A 25 13.95 -16.55 -18.02
CA VAL A 25 13.05 -17.33 -17.17
C VAL A 25 12.02 -16.43 -16.51
N SER A 26 10.79 -16.63 -16.91
CA SER A 26 9.61 -16.01 -16.34
C SER A 26 8.65 -17.10 -15.89
N GLY A 27 7.61 -16.78 -15.15
CA GLY A 27 6.68 -17.78 -14.65
C GLY A 27 5.26 -17.30 -14.59
N GLY A 28 4.36 -18.26 -14.31
CA GLY A 28 2.95 -18.02 -14.18
C GLY A 28 2.16 -18.17 -15.47
N ASN A 29 0.86 -18.25 -15.31
CA ASN A 29 -0.08 -18.32 -16.42
C ASN A 29 -1.37 -17.55 -16.07
N THR A 30 -2.24 -17.36 -17.06
CA THR A 30 -3.51 -16.65 -16.92
C THR A 30 -4.55 -17.42 -16.10
N ILE A 31 -4.41 -18.73 -15.98
CA ILE A 31 -5.34 -19.62 -15.25
C ILE A 31 -5.16 -19.42 -13.75
N LYS A 32 -3.92 -19.43 -13.26
CA LYS A 32 -3.60 -19.16 -11.86
C LYS A 32 -3.32 -17.66 -11.69
N ARG A 33 -4.38 -16.92 -11.45
CA ARG A 33 -4.31 -15.45 -11.28
C ARG A 33 -3.23 -15.05 -10.26
N GLY A 34 -2.37 -14.11 -10.62
CA GLY A 34 -1.29 -13.60 -9.78
C GLY A 34 0.04 -14.34 -9.89
N SER A 35 0.12 -15.46 -10.59
CA SER A 35 1.38 -16.19 -10.76
C SER A 35 2.34 -15.52 -11.75
N SER A 36 1.83 -14.88 -12.81
CA SER A 36 2.63 -14.14 -13.80
C SER A 36 3.02 -12.74 -13.33
N MET A 37 2.23 -12.15 -12.44
CA MET A 37 2.47 -10.83 -11.84
C MET A 37 2.39 -10.93 -10.32
N PRO A 38 3.45 -11.37 -9.65
CA PRO A 38 3.42 -11.56 -8.21
C PRO A 38 3.01 -10.29 -7.46
N ALA A 39 2.01 -10.44 -6.58
CA ALA A 39 1.43 -9.38 -5.77
C ALA A 39 2.31 -9.00 -4.58
N PRO A 40 2.01 -7.88 -3.89
CA PRO A 40 2.58 -7.60 -2.57
C PRO A 40 2.41 -8.78 -1.62
N GLY A 41 3.39 -9.00 -0.74
CA GLY A 41 3.39 -10.16 0.17
C GLY A 41 3.84 -11.49 -0.44
N THR A 42 4.06 -11.56 -1.76
CA THR A 42 4.73 -12.71 -2.38
C THR A 42 6.24 -12.64 -2.14
N SER A 43 6.89 -13.79 -1.97
CA SER A 43 8.36 -13.84 -1.81
C SER A 43 9.08 -13.14 -2.98
N PRO A 44 10.23 -12.50 -2.71
CA PRO A 44 11.09 -11.96 -3.76
C PRO A 44 11.52 -13.04 -4.75
N ALA A 45 11.77 -12.65 -6.00
CA ALA A 45 12.32 -13.49 -7.06
C ALA A 45 11.69 -14.90 -7.15
N PRO A 46 10.35 -15.04 -7.26
CA PRO A 46 9.67 -16.33 -7.17
C PRO A 46 10.07 -17.32 -8.27
N HIS A 47 10.72 -16.86 -9.33
CA HIS A 47 11.16 -17.68 -10.46
C HIS A 47 12.66 -18.04 -10.39
N ALA A 48 13.37 -17.61 -9.34
CA ALA A 48 14.81 -17.84 -9.21
C ALA A 48 15.18 -19.32 -9.17
N HIS A 49 14.34 -20.16 -8.53
CA HIS A 49 14.57 -21.60 -8.49
C HIS A 49 14.54 -22.24 -9.89
N ALA A 50 13.58 -21.84 -10.73
CA ALA A 50 13.51 -22.34 -12.11
C ALA A 50 14.70 -21.84 -12.96
N ALA A 51 15.13 -20.60 -12.75
CA ALA A 51 16.32 -20.05 -13.42
C ALA A 51 17.60 -20.79 -13.02
N GLU A 52 17.79 -21.05 -11.72
CA GLU A 52 18.90 -21.83 -11.19
C GLU A 52 18.96 -23.25 -11.79
N GLU A 53 17.81 -23.93 -11.88
CA GLU A 53 17.74 -25.26 -12.45
C GLU A 53 18.09 -25.27 -13.94
N ILE A 54 17.62 -24.31 -14.71
CA ILE A 54 17.95 -24.17 -16.14
C ILE A 54 19.43 -23.84 -16.30
N ARG A 55 19.95 -22.86 -15.54
CA ARG A 55 21.33 -22.39 -15.62
C ARG A 55 22.37 -23.50 -15.43
N ARG A 56 22.10 -24.43 -14.53
CA ARG A 56 23.00 -25.58 -14.25
C ARG A 56 23.25 -26.48 -15.47
N HIS A 57 22.44 -26.39 -16.50
CA HIS A 57 22.46 -27.28 -17.65
C HIS A 57 22.76 -26.62 -18.98
N LEU A 58 23.00 -25.30 -18.98
CA LEU A 58 23.27 -24.49 -20.16
C LEU A 58 24.66 -23.84 -20.09
N ASN A 59 25.22 -23.54 -21.26
CA ASN A 59 26.45 -22.76 -21.43
C ASN A 59 26.15 -21.27 -21.78
N ILE A 60 24.91 -20.95 -22.14
CA ILE A 60 24.44 -19.60 -22.43
C ILE A 60 23.87 -18.95 -21.18
N PRO A 61 23.93 -17.58 -21.08
CA PRO A 61 23.41 -16.86 -19.93
C PRO A 61 21.92 -17.11 -19.66
N VAL A 62 21.55 -17.14 -18.39
CA VAL A 62 20.17 -17.28 -17.94
C VAL A 62 19.75 -16.06 -17.12
N SER A 63 18.62 -15.47 -17.47
CA SER A 63 18.04 -14.35 -16.74
C SER A 63 16.77 -14.74 -15.98
N THR A 64 16.49 -14.05 -14.88
CA THR A 64 15.21 -14.17 -14.15
C THR A 64 14.57 -12.80 -13.90
N VAL A 65 13.27 -12.81 -13.61
CA VAL A 65 12.43 -11.62 -13.41
C VAL A 65 11.46 -11.83 -12.25
N ALA A 66 10.79 -10.80 -11.90
CA ALA A 66 9.71 -10.68 -10.92
C ALA A 66 10.16 -10.45 -9.48
N ARG A 67 9.60 -9.37 -8.89
CA ARG A 67 9.83 -8.94 -7.50
C ARG A 67 11.29 -8.86 -7.06
N ILE A 68 12.17 -8.51 -8.00
CA ILE A 68 13.54 -8.08 -7.71
C ILE A 68 13.47 -6.57 -7.49
N ASN A 69 12.97 -6.19 -6.30
CA ASN A 69 12.60 -4.80 -6.01
C ASN A 69 13.71 -4.03 -5.28
N GLU A 70 14.76 -4.69 -4.87
CA GLU A 70 15.88 -4.13 -4.12
C GLU A 70 17.21 -4.64 -4.68
N PRO A 71 18.27 -3.81 -4.66
CA PRO A 71 19.58 -4.19 -5.21
C PRO A 71 20.17 -5.44 -4.57
N TRP A 72 20.03 -5.61 -3.25
CA TRP A 72 20.56 -6.76 -2.53
C TRP A 72 19.95 -8.09 -3.00
N ILE A 73 18.68 -8.08 -3.46
CA ILE A 73 18.03 -9.29 -4.02
C ILE A 73 18.72 -9.69 -5.32
N ALA A 74 19.01 -8.71 -6.19
CA ALA A 74 19.71 -8.97 -7.44
C ALA A 74 21.13 -9.49 -7.18
N GLU A 75 21.85 -8.88 -6.25
CA GLU A 75 23.19 -9.29 -5.85
C GLU A 75 23.19 -10.72 -5.30
N GLU A 76 22.27 -11.05 -4.40
CA GLU A 76 22.15 -12.39 -3.83
C GLU A 76 21.88 -13.45 -4.90
N LEU A 77 21.02 -13.15 -5.87
CA LEU A 77 20.71 -14.09 -6.97
C LEU A 77 21.94 -14.39 -7.84
N ILE A 78 22.74 -13.38 -8.16
CA ILE A 78 23.92 -13.52 -8.99
C ILE A 78 25.05 -14.17 -8.19
N ALA A 79 25.33 -13.69 -6.98
CA ALA A 79 26.40 -14.21 -6.13
C ALA A 79 26.22 -15.70 -5.77
N ASN A 80 24.97 -16.12 -5.58
CA ASN A 80 24.65 -17.54 -5.31
C ASN A 80 24.46 -18.39 -6.59
N GLY A 81 24.78 -17.86 -7.77
CA GLY A 81 24.72 -18.58 -9.04
C GLY A 81 23.31 -19.00 -9.47
N LYS A 82 22.26 -18.31 -9.01
CA LYS A 82 20.87 -18.63 -9.37
C LYS A 82 20.48 -18.10 -10.74
N THR A 83 21.17 -17.05 -11.19
CA THR A 83 20.95 -16.43 -12.49
C THR A 83 22.21 -15.65 -12.90
N ASP A 84 22.38 -15.36 -14.17
CA ASP A 84 23.45 -14.51 -14.68
C ASP A 84 22.99 -13.06 -14.84
N ILE A 85 21.70 -12.86 -15.10
CA ILE A 85 21.12 -11.55 -15.36
C ILE A 85 19.81 -11.38 -14.56
N CYS A 86 19.66 -10.25 -13.86
CA CYS A 86 18.44 -9.85 -13.21
C CYS A 86 17.64 -8.84 -14.05
N MET A 87 16.41 -9.21 -14.45
CA MET A 87 15.53 -8.32 -15.21
C MET A 87 14.69 -7.46 -14.27
N ILE A 88 14.94 -6.14 -14.25
CA ILE A 88 14.34 -5.18 -13.33
C ILE A 88 13.39 -4.26 -14.10
N GLY A 89 12.09 -4.57 -14.11
CA GLY A 89 11.06 -3.79 -14.83
C GLY A 89 10.39 -2.73 -13.95
N ARG A 90 9.46 -3.16 -13.07
CA ARG A 90 8.67 -2.24 -12.22
C ARG A 90 9.50 -1.33 -11.32
N PRO A 91 10.60 -1.76 -10.71
CA PRO A 91 11.47 -0.86 -9.95
C PRO A 91 12.03 0.29 -10.80
N ASN A 92 12.42 0.05 -12.05
CA ASN A 92 12.89 1.11 -12.96
C ASN A 92 11.77 2.10 -13.36
N LEU A 93 10.51 1.66 -13.43
CA LEU A 93 9.37 2.57 -13.56
C LEU A 93 9.16 3.42 -12.31
N CYS A 94 9.43 2.83 -11.15
CA CYS A 94 9.30 3.51 -9.87
C CYS A 94 10.44 4.51 -9.64
N ASP A 95 11.66 4.12 -10.00
CA ASP A 95 12.87 4.94 -9.93
C ASP A 95 13.76 4.67 -11.15
N SER A 96 13.78 5.58 -12.11
CA SER A 96 14.59 5.44 -13.34
C SER A 96 16.10 5.40 -13.06
N ALA A 97 16.53 5.89 -11.90
CA ALA A 97 17.94 5.86 -11.47
C ALA A 97 18.25 4.64 -10.56
N PHE A 98 17.37 3.63 -10.50
CA PHE A 98 17.55 2.46 -9.64
C PHE A 98 18.95 1.85 -9.71
N ALA A 99 19.40 1.48 -10.90
CA ALA A 99 20.71 0.87 -11.10
C ALA A 99 21.86 1.81 -10.74
N ASN A 100 21.79 3.08 -11.16
CA ASN A 100 22.82 4.08 -10.87
C ASN A 100 22.97 4.34 -9.37
N LYS A 101 21.83 4.41 -8.64
CA LYS A 101 21.83 4.57 -7.18
C LYS A 101 22.39 3.34 -6.48
N ALA A 102 22.03 2.13 -6.94
CA ALA A 102 22.57 0.89 -6.43
C ALA A 102 24.09 0.83 -6.62
N PHE A 103 24.57 1.15 -7.79
CA PHE A 103 25.99 1.18 -8.13
C PHE A 103 26.79 2.18 -7.29
N ALA A 104 26.17 3.33 -6.95
CA ALA A 104 26.76 4.36 -6.10
C ALA A 104 26.63 4.07 -4.59
N GLY A 105 26.11 2.91 -4.18
CA GLY A 105 25.86 2.57 -2.77
C GLY A 105 24.73 3.37 -2.11
N LYS A 106 23.94 4.11 -2.89
CA LYS A 106 22.83 4.96 -2.40
C LYS A 106 21.49 4.22 -2.43
N THR A 107 21.47 3.00 -1.90
CA THR A 107 20.29 2.11 -1.97
C THR A 107 19.09 2.67 -1.21
N GLU A 108 19.31 3.43 -0.14
CA GLU A 108 18.24 4.07 0.63
C GLU A 108 17.59 5.26 -0.08
N ASP A 109 18.23 5.81 -1.11
CA ASP A 109 17.69 6.87 -1.94
C ASP A 109 16.87 6.33 -3.13
N ILE A 110 16.77 5.02 -3.28
CA ILE A 110 15.94 4.37 -4.30
C ILE A 110 14.48 4.46 -3.88
N ARG A 111 13.61 4.98 -4.77
CA ARG A 111 12.16 4.97 -4.57
C ARG A 111 11.64 3.53 -4.66
N PRO A 112 11.06 2.99 -3.58
CA PRO A 112 10.72 1.57 -3.51
C PRO A 112 9.50 1.22 -4.36
N CYS A 113 9.63 0.20 -5.20
CA CYS A 113 8.49 -0.41 -5.86
C CYS A 113 7.77 -1.35 -4.90
N ILE A 114 6.51 -1.04 -4.57
CA ILE A 114 5.67 -1.85 -3.66
C ILE A 114 4.97 -3.04 -4.33
N GLY A 115 5.29 -3.34 -5.58
CA GLY A 115 4.73 -4.50 -6.28
C GLY A 115 3.23 -4.46 -6.56
N CYS A 116 2.54 -3.32 -6.38
CA CYS A 116 1.08 -3.19 -6.44
C CYS A 116 0.44 -3.52 -7.81
N GLY A 117 1.22 -3.65 -8.88
CA GLY A 117 0.74 -4.02 -10.22
C GLY A 117 -0.04 -2.93 -10.97
N ARG A 118 -0.24 -1.75 -10.39
CA ARG A 118 -1.06 -0.67 -10.97
C ARG A 118 -0.56 -0.20 -12.35
N CYS A 119 0.75 -0.14 -12.53
CA CYS A 119 1.37 0.20 -13.81
C CYS A 119 1.00 -0.79 -14.92
N LEU A 120 0.97 -2.09 -14.61
CA LEU A 120 0.62 -3.15 -15.57
C LEU A 120 -0.87 -3.18 -15.84
N THR A 121 -1.71 -3.04 -14.80
CA THR A 121 -3.17 -2.98 -14.95
C THR A 121 -3.58 -1.82 -15.86
N GLY A 122 -2.96 -0.65 -15.73
CA GLY A 122 -3.22 0.49 -16.61
C GLY A 122 -2.98 0.14 -18.09
N ILE A 123 -1.84 -0.45 -18.40
CA ILE A 123 -1.46 -0.86 -19.76
C ILE A 123 -2.45 -1.89 -20.32
N MET A 124 -2.85 -2.89 -19.53
CA MET A 124 -3.80 -3.93 -19.95
C MET A 124 -5.17 -3.37 -20.36
N PHE A 125 -5.55 -2.22 -19.81
CA PHE A 125 -6.79 -1.51 -20.15
C PHE A 125 -6.57 -0.31 -21.11
N GLY A 126 -5.43 -0.26 -21.81
CA GLY A 126 -5.12 0.80 -22.78
C GLY A 126 -4.93 2.20 -22.14
N LYS A 127 -4.73 2.28 -20.83
CA LYS A 127 -4.48 3.55 -20.14
C LYS A 127 -2.98 3.88 -20.10
N PRO A 128 -2.61 5.15 -20.07
CA PRO A 128 -1.22 5.56 -19.87
C PRO A 128 -0.61 4.91 -18.64
N ILE A 129 0.66 4.56 -18.73
CA ILE A 129 1.39 3.96 -17.61
C ILE A 129 1.44 4.92 -16.43
N SER A 130 1.25 4.40 -15.22
CA SER A 130 1.32 5.20 -14.00
C SER A 130 1.85 4.38 -12.83
N CYS A 131 2.45 5.04 -11.86
CA CYS A 131 2.97 4.39 -10.66
C CYS A 131 2.26 4.92 -9.42
N THR A 132 2.04 4.06 -8.42
CA THR A 132 1.42 4.46 -7.15
C THR A 132 2.31 5.39 -6.34
N VAL A 133 3.62 5.15 -6.33
CA VAL A 133 4.58 5.89 -5.50
C VAL A 133 5.46 6.86 -6.30
N ASN A 134 5.39 6.84 -7.64
CA ASN A 134 6.08 7.77 -8.52
C ASN A 134 5.06 8.55 -9.36
N PRO A 135 4.66 9.76 -8.95
CA PRO A 135 3.71 10.58 -9.71
C PRO A 135 4.32 11.21 -10.97
N SER A 136 5.66 11.21 -11.08
CA SER A 136 6.38 11.82 -12.20
C SER A 136 6.60 10.89 -13.40
N VAL A 137 6.06 9.66 -13.37
CA VAL A 137 6.09 8.78 -14.56
C VAL A 137 5.34 9.46 -15.71
N GLN A 138 6.01 9.65 -16.83
CA GLN A 138 5.51 10.40 -18.01
C GLN A 138 5.26 11.91 -17.75
N SER A 139 5.91 12.48 -16.73
CA SER A 139 5.82 13.91 -16.46
C SER A 139 7.16 14.58 -16.72
N ASP A 140 7.11 15.81 -17.18
CA ASP A 140 8.31 16.65 -17.33
C ASP A 140 8.99 16.88 -15.99
N ALA A 141 10.28 17.23 -16.05
CA ALA A 141 11.04 17.62 -14.89
C ALA A 141 10.33 18.75 -14.10
N VAL A 142 10.53 18.76 -12.81
CA VAL A 142 10.05 19.85 -11.94
C VAL A 142 10.92 21.08 -12.19
N ALA A 143 10.34 22.09 -12.83
CA ALA A 143 11.05 23.35 -13.08
C ALA A 143 11.11 24.21 -11.80
N PRO A 144 12.17 25.01 -11.59
CA PRO A 144 12.21 26.03 -10.55
C PRO A 144 11.01 26.97 -10.63
N ALA A 145 10.54 27.48 -9.50
CA ALA A 145 9.53 28.51 -9.47
C ALA A 145 10.08 29.85 -9.95
N VAL A 146 9.25 30.61 -10.65
CA VAL A 146 9.59 31.98 -11.08
C VAL A 146 9.72 32.90 -9.86
N GLU A 147 8.77 32.74 -8.93
CA GLU A 147 8.75 33.48 -7.66
C GLU A 147 8.85 32.48 -6.49
N LYS A 148 9.78 32.73 -5.58
CA LYS A 148 9.95 31.89 -4.39
C LYS A 148 8.99 32.33 -3.30
N LYS A 149 8.29 31.36 -2.71
CA LYS A 149 7.33 31.55 -1.63
C LYS A 149 7.82 30.84 -0.35
N LYS A 150 7.27 31.29 0.77
CA LYS A 150 7.27 30.50 2.01
C LYS A 150 6.05 29.61 2.00
N VAL A 151 6.24 28.31 2.24
CA VAL A 151 5.18 27.30 2.15
C VAL A 151 5.09 26.54 3.46
N LEU A 152 3.91 26.57 4.08
CA LEU A 152 3.57 25.74 5.23
C LEU A 152 2.79 24.52 4.76
N VAL A 153 3.27 23.32 5.09
CA VAL A 153 2.56 22.08 4.84
C VAL A 153 2.07 21.50 6.16
N ILE A 154 0.77 21.34 6.31
CA ILE A 154 0.12 20.81 7.51
C ILE A 154 -0.22 19.34 7.28
N GLY A 155 0.47 18.44 8.01
CA GLY A 155 0.32 17.00 7.94
C GLY A 155 1.45 16.28 7.20
N GLY A 156 2.07 15.34 7.89
CA GLY A 156 3.20 14.51 7.42
C GLY A 156 2.79 13.20 6.78
N GLY A 157 1.57 13.09 6.26
CA GLY A 157 1.11 11.96 5.45
C GLY A 157 1.71 11.97 4.04
N PRO A 158 1.41 10.96 3.19
CA PRO A 158 1.97 10.87 1.84
C PRO A 158 1.74 12.11 0.97
N ALA A 159 0.54 12.71 1.04
CA ALA A 159 0.23 13.94 0.30
C ALA A 159 1.10 15.11 0.77
N GLY A 160 1.17 15.35 2.08
CA GLY A 160 1.98 16.45 2.62
C GLY A 160 3.47 16.28 2.37
N MET A 161 4.00 15.06 2.54
CA MET A 161 5.39 14.76 2.24
C MET A 161 5.72 14.95 0.75
N GLU A 162 4.81 14.59 -0.16
CA GLU A 162 5.02 14.82 -1.60
C GLU A 162 4.97 16.31 -1.93
N ALA A 163 3.95 17.04 -1.44
CA ALA A 163 3.82 18.47 -1.66
C ALA A 163 5.03 19.25 -1.14
N ALA A 164 5.48 18.94 0.08
CA ALA A 164 6.65 19.59 0.68
C ALA A 164 7.92 19.34 -0.14
N TYR A 165 8.13 18.10 -0.60
CA TYR A 165 9.29 17.78 -1.44
C TYR A 165 9.27 18.54 -2.76
N ILE A 166 8.16 18.52 -3.48
CA ILE A 166 8.05 19.17 -4.79
C ILE A 166 8.16 20.70 -4.66
N ALA A 167 7.52 21.30 -3.65
CA ALA A 167 7.68 22.73 -3.38
C ALA A 167 9.13 23.10 -3.11
N LYS A 168 9.84 22.29 -2.32
CA LYS A 168 11.28 22.49 -2.05
C LYS A 168 12.13 22.37 -3.31
N MET A 169 11.86 21.38 -4.16
CA MET A 169 12.57 21.19 -5.45
C MET A 169 12.35 22.36 -6.41
N ARG A 170 11.23 23.07 -6.29
CA ARG A 170 10.99 24.31 -7.04
C ARG A 170 11.73 25.52 -6.47
N GLY A 171 12.35 25.39 -5.30
CA GLY A 171 13.17 26.43 -4.66
C GLY A 171 12.42 27.24 -3.60
N HIS A 172 11.22 26.82 -3.19
CA HIS A 172 10.48 27.46 -2.11
C HIS A 172 11.14 27.20 -0.74
N GLU A 173 10.88 28.07 0.22
CA GLU A 173 11.16 27.84 1.64
C GLU A 173 10.00 27.03 2.22
N VAL A 174 10.26 25.82 2.75
CA VAL A 174 9.21 24.87 3.12
C VAL A 174 9.37 24.43 4.55
N VAL A 175 8.28 24.57 5.33
CA VAL A 175 8.11 24.00 6.66
C VAL A 175 6.99 22.99 6.61
N LEU A 176 7.25 21.75 7.08
CA LEU A 176 6.25 20.70 7.24
C LEU A 176 6.01 20.46 8.72
N CYS A 177 4.76 20.68 9.16
CA CYS A 177 4.31 20.41 10.53
C CYS A 177 3.50 19.11 10.58
N GLU A 178 3.88 18.22 11.49
CA GLU A 178 3.16 16.96 11.77
C GLU A 178 2.82 16.91 13.27
N LYS A 179 1.54 16.69 13.58
CA LYS A 179 1.06 16.67 14.97
C LYS A 179 1.58 15.48 15.80
N THR A 180 2.01 14.41 15.15
CA THR A 180 2.53 13.22 15.82
C THR A 180 4.06 13.18 15.77
N GLN A 181 4.64 12.25 16.54
CA GLN A 181 6.09 12.00 16.58
C GLN A 181 6.65 11.47 15.25
N GLU A 182 5.80 10.88 14.38
CA GLU A 182 6.26 10.17 13.20
C GLU A 182 5.49 10.59 11.94
N LEU A 183 6.24 10.70 10.85
CA LEU A 183 5.64 10.91 9.52
C LEU A 183 4.99 9.63 8.99
N GLY A 184 4.13 9.77 7.99
CA GLY A 184 3.49 8.68 7.28
C GLY A 184 1.96 8.67 7.36
N GLY A 185 1.36 9.32 8.37
CA GLY A 185 -0.09 9.38 8.53
C GLY A 185 -0.75 7.99 8.49
N LEU A 186 -1.90 7.88 7.85
CA LEU A 186 -2.65 6.60 7.70
C LEU A 186 -1.86 5.50 6.94
N LEU A 187 -0.83 5.87 6.17
CA LEU A 187 0.01 4.86 5.51
C LEU A 187 0.75 3.95 6.50
N ARG A 188 0.99 4.43 7.73
CA ARG A 188 1.57 3.62 8.81
C ARG A 188 0.64 2.50 9.20
N LEU A 189 -0.66 2.78 9.35
CA LEU A 189 -1.69 1.78 9.66
C LEU A 189 -1.88 0.81 8.49
N ALA A 190 -1.90 1.33 7.26
CA ALA A 190 -1.98 0.51 6.06
C ALA A 190 -0.79 -0.45 5.88
N ALA A 191 0.33 -0.22 6.55
CA ALA A 191 1.51 -1.08 6.51
C ALA A 191 1.47 -2.25 7.52
N VAL A 192 0.54 -2.23 8.49
CA VAL A 192 0.44 -3.24 9.56
C VAL A 192 -0.07 -4.59 9.06
N PRO A 193 -1.11 -4.67 8.20
CA PRO A 193 -1.64 -5.95 7.74
C PRO A 193 -0.60 -6.81 7.04
N ILE A 194 -0.81 -8.13 7.10
CA ILE A 194 0.11 -9.13 6.55
C ILE A 194 0.33 -8.91 5.05
N GLY A 195 1.60 -8.85 4.66
CA GLY A 195 2.01 -8.67 3.25
C GLY A 195 2.06 -7.22 2.79
N LYS A 196 1.86 -6.24 3.68
CA LYS A 196 1.91 -4.81 3.36
C LYS A 196 3.12 -4.06 3.93
N GLN A 197 4.05 -4.75 4.55
CA GLN A 197 5.24 -4.15 5.18
C GLN A 197 6.12 -3.34 4.21
N GLU A 198 5.99 -3.59 2.90
CA GLU A 198 6.67 -2.79 1.86
C GLU A 198 6.27 -1.31 1.89
N LEU A 199 5.09 -0.97 2.42
CA LEU A 199 4.65 0.42 2.61
C LEU A 199 5.52 1.18 3.61
N CYS A 200 6.12 0.51 4.59
CA CYS A 200 7.08 1.13 5.50
C CYS A 200 8.30 1.70 4.75
N LYS A 201 8.73 1.05 3.66
CA LYS A 201 9.83 1.53 2.82
C LYS A 201 9.48 2.82 2.10
N VAL A 202 8.21 2.98 1.71
CA VAL A 202 7.73 4.23 1.11
C VAL A 202 7.84 5.38 2.10
N ILE A 203 7.40 5.17 3.34
CA ILE A 203 7.49 6.18 4.41
C ILE A 203 8.95 6.56 4.66
N LYS A 204 9.84 5.58 4.80
CA LYS A 204 11.28 5.80 5.01
C LYS A 204 11.88 6.60 3.86
N PHE A 205 11.61 6.21 2.61
CA PHE A 205 12.07 6.91 1.42
C PHE A 205 11.55 8.36 1.39
N MET A 206 10.25 8.58 1.61
CA MET A 206 9.66 9.92 1.58
C MET A 206 10.24 10.80 2.68
N THR A 207 10.44 10.27 3.88
CA THR A 207 11.07 11.00 4.99
C THR A 207 12.52 11.37 4.65
N ARG A 208 13.31 10.41 4.16
CA ARG A 208 14.72 10.62 3.82
C ARG A 208 14.90 11.68 2.71
N ARG A 209 14.08 11.62 1.67
CA ARG A 209 14.19 12.62 0.59
C ARG A 209 13.85 14.04 1.03
N LEU A 210 12.93 14.22 1.99
CA LEU A 210 12.66 15.54 2.61
C LEU A 210 13.88 16.05 3.37
N GLN A 211 14.50 15.19 4.17
CA GLN A 211 15.71 15.51 4.91
C GLN A 211 16.87 15.88 3.97
N ASN A 212 17.11 15.07 2.94
CA ASN A 212 18.14 15.32 1.93
C ASN A 212 17.89 16.62 1.14
N ALA A 213 16.63 16.99 0.92
CA ALA A 213 16.27 18.25 0.27
C ALA A 213 16.36 19.47 1.20
N GLY A 214 16.57 19.28 2.51
CA GLY A 214 16.61 20.36 3.50
C GLY A 214 15.24 21.00 3.75
N VAL A 215 14.18 20.19 3.80
CA VAL A 215 12.86 20.64 4.27
C VAL A 215 12.89 20.71 5.80
N GLU A 216 12.43 21.83 6.37
CA GLU A 216 12.24 21.94 7.82
C GLU A 216 11.05 21.08 8.24
N ILE A 217 11.29 20.08 9.11
CA ILE A 217 10.26 19.15 9.58
C ILE A 217 10.05 19.35 11.08
N ARG A 218 8.84 19.77 11.46
CA ARG A 218 8.42 19.96 12.85
C ARG A 218 7.44 18.85 13.24
N LYS A 219 7.90 17.94 14.08
CA LYS A 219 7.09 16.87 14.65
C LYS A 219 6.49 17.30 15.99
N ASN A 220 5.43 16.62 16.45
CA ASN A 220 4.65 17.01 17.63
C ASN A 220 4.18 18.48 17.55
N CYS A 221 3.88 18.93 16.34
CA CYS A 221 3.48 20.29 16.02
C CYS A 221 2.07 20.26 15.40
N GLU A 222 1.07 20.48 16.23
CA GLU A 222 -0.30 20.68 15.78
C GLU A 222 -0.49 22.15 15.44
N VAL A 223 -0.68 22.44 14.16
CA VAL A 223 -0.83 23.82 13.68
C VAL A 223 -2.20 24.34 14.05
N THR A 224 -2.22 25.50 14.72
CA THR A 224 -3.43 26.21 15.13
C THR A 224 -3.67 27.46 14.26
N PRO A 225 -4.91 28.00 14.24
CA PRO A 225 -5.19 29.29 13.59
C PRO A 225 -4.27 30.44 14.05
N ASP A 226 -3.98 30.50 15.36
CA ASP A 226 -3.12 31.53 15.93
C ASP A 226 -1.68 31.41 15.42
N MET A 227 -1.17 30.21 15.24
CA MET A 227 0.17 30.00 14.65
C MET A 227 0.22 30.49 13.21
N ILE A 228 -0.84 30.30 12.43
CA ILE A 228 -0.88 30.77 11.05
C ILE A 228 -0.96 32.28 11.00
N ALA A 229 -1.75 32.92 11.88
CA ALA A 229 -1.88 34.36 11.95
C ALA A 229 -0.61 35.05 12.46
N SER A 230 0.25 34.37 13.20
CA SER A 230 1.48 34.91 13.80
C SER A 230 2.75 34.38 13.15
N GLU A 231 3.18 33.15 13.48
CA GLU A 231 4.45 32.57 13.05
C GLU A 231 4.50 32.31 11.54
N PHE A 232 3.38 31.89 10.96
CA PHE A 232 3.27 31.56 9.54
C PHE A 232 2.54 32.64 8.72
N ALA A 233 2.45 33.85 9.25
CA ALA A 233 1.86 34.98 8.50
C ALA A 233 2.58 35.16 7.15
N GLY A 234 1.81 35.20 6.06
CA GLY A 234 2.33 35.31 4.69
C GLY A 234 2.88 34.02 4.07
N TYR A 235 2.72 32.87 4.73
CA TYR A 235 3.00 31.58 4.10
C TYR A 235 1.84 31.15 3.20
N GLU A 236 2.17 30.50 2.10
CA GLU A 236 1.22 29.70 1.32
C GLU A 236 0.91 28.42 2.11
N VAL A 237 -0.34 28.19 2.45
CA VAL A 237 -0.72 27.09 3.35
C VAL A 237 -1.28 25.91 2.56
N LEU A 238 -0.63 24.74 2.69
CA LEU A 238 -1.07 23.47 2.11
C LEU A 238 -1.58 22.53 3.23
N CYS A 239 -2.88 22.31 3.26
CA CYS A 239 -3.51 21.42 4.22
C CYS A 239 -3.56 19.99 3.68
N ALA A 240 -2.80 19.08 4.28
CA ALA A 240 -2.75 17.66 3.98
C ALA A 240 -2.99 16.81 5.24
N SER A 241 -3.92 17.26 6.10
CA SER A 241 -4.20 16.68 7.43
C SER A 241 -4.89 15.30 7.39
N GLY A 242 -5.29 14.84 6.19
CA GLY A 242 -5.81 13.50 5.98
C GLY A 242 -7.28 13.33 6.31
N ALA A 243 -7.66 12.12 6.77
CA ALA A 243 -9.02 11.74 7.06
C ALA A 243 -9.12 11.02 8.40
N LYS A 244 -10.34 10.90 8.93
CA LYS A 244 -10.67 10.14 10.14
C LYS A 244 -11.56 8.96 9.78
N ALA A 245 -11.39 7.83 10.46
CA ALA A 245 -12.30 6.69 10.35
C ALA A 245 -13.72 7.11 10.73
N LYS A 246 -14.69 6.57 10.00
CA LYS A 246 -16.12 6.78 10.31
C LYS A 246 -16.57 5.82 11.40
N GLU A 247 -17.34 6.34 12.32
CA GLU A 247 -18.11 5.58 13.30
C GLU A 247 -19.60 5.75 13.02
N ILE A 248 -20.40 4.80 13.46
CA ILE A 248 -21.86 4.86 13.36
C ILE A 248 -22.39 5.13 14.76
N GLU A 249 -22.71 6.38 15.07
CA GLU A 249 -23.15 6.81 16.40
C GLU A 249 -24.35 6.02 16.93
N ALA A 250 -25.28 5.63 16.04
CA ALA A 250 -26.44 4.81 16.39
C ALA A 250 -26.07 3.43 16.98
N PHE A 251 -24.84 2.97 16.77
CA PHE A 251 -24.34 1.69 17.27
C PHE A 251 -23.42 1.83 18.49
N GLY A 252 -23.30 3.02 19.05
CA GLY A 252 -22.49 3.33 20.23
C GLY A 252 -22.98 2.69 21.53
N CYS A 253 -24.19 2.11 21.54
CA CYS A 253 -24.71 1.33 22.68
C CYS A 253 -24.05 -0.04 22.83
N PHE A 254 -23.29 -0.51 21.83
CA PHE A 254 -22.60 -1.79 21.88
C PHE A 254 -21.51 -1.77 22.96
N ARG A 255 -21.35 -2.87 23.70
CA ARG A 255 -20.45 -2.94 24.87
C ARG A 255 -19.00 -2.54 24.60
N GLN A 256 -18.51 -2.79 23.38
CA GLN A 256 -17.18 -2.34 22.95
C GLN A 256 -17.21 -2.04 21.46
N THR A 257 -17.04 -0.78 21.11
CA THR A 257 -16.86 -0.33 19.73
C THR A 257 -15.42 0.13 19.49
N MET A 258 -14.91 -0.11 18.30
CA MET A 258 -13.58 0.31 17.86
C MET A 258 -13.61 0.65 16.37
N THR A 259 -12.68 1.49 15.94
CA THR A 259 -12.40 1.62 14.53
C THR A 259 -11.32 0.60 14.10
N ALA A 260 -11.24 0.31 12.81
CA ALA A 260 -10.13 -0.47 12.27
C ALA A 260 -8.76 0.18 12.59
N ASP A 261 -8.72 1.52 12.64
CA ASP A 261 -7.51 2.29 12.97
C ASP A 261 -7.05 2.04 14.42
N ASP A 262 -7.98 1.91 15.37
CA ASP A 262 -7.64 1.60 16.77
C ASP A 262 -6.96 0.24 16.89
N ILE A 263 -7.47 -0.75 16.16
CA ILE A 263 -6.88 -2.09 16.11
C ILE A 263 -5.50 -2.08 15.46
N LEU A 264 -5.40 -1.49 14.28
CA LEU A 264 -4.13 -1.48 13.51
C LEU A 264 -3.07 -0.59 14.15
N SER A 265 -3.46 0.41 14.96
CA SER A 265 -2.52 1.22 15.75
C SER A 265 -2.08 0.55 17.05
N GLY A 266 -2.71 -0.57 17.45
CA GLY A 266 -2.46 -1.23 18.72
C GLY A 266 -3.06 -0.52 19.94
N LYS A 267 -3.93 0.45 19.74
CA LYS A 267 -4.64 1.15 20.81
C LYS A 267 -5.83 0.37 21.32
N GLY A 268 -6.44 -0.43 20.46
CA GLY A 268 -7.62 -1.21 20.75
C GLY A 268 -7.31 -2.70 20.93
N PHE A 269 -7.88 -3.32 21.97
CA PHE A 269 -7.79 -4.76 22.24
C PHE A 269 -9.16 -5.39 22.11
N PRO A 270 -9.51 -5.96 20.92
CA PRO A 270 -10.80 -6.60 20.71
C PRO A 270 -10.91 -7.91 21.48
N GLY A 271 -12.12 -8.27 21.89
CA GLY A 271 -12.43 -9.52 22.52
C GLY A 271 -12.30 -10.74 21.59
N ARG A 272 -12.95 -11.85 21.96
CA ARG A 272 -12.88 -13.10 21.21
C ARG A 272 -13.79 -13.10 19.98
N LYS A 273 -15.05 -12.71 20.14
CA LYS A 273 -16.05 -12.68 19.05
C LYS A 273 -16.15 -11.27 18.49
N VAL A 274 -15.57 -11.07 17.32
CA VAL A 274 -15.42 -9.77 16.69
C VAL A 274 -16.28 -9.68 15.44
N VAL A 275 -17.09 -8.62 15.35
CA VAL A 275 -17.85 -8.31 14.14
C VAL A 275 -17.31 -7.04 13.50
N ILE A 276 -16.93 -7.12 12.22
CA ILE A 276 -16.41 -6.00 11.46
C ILE A 276 -17.47 -5.53 10.47
N LEU A 277 -17.87 -4.28 10.57
CA LEU A 277 -18.76 -3.64 9.61
C LEU A 277 -17.97 -3.02 8.47
N GLY A 278 -18.23 -3.53 7.26
CA GLY A 278 -17.59 -3.11 6.02
C GLY A 278 -16.54 -4.11 5.52
N GLY A 279 -16.81 -4.68 4.36
CA GLY A 279 -15.95 -5.61 3.64
C GLY A 279 -15.06 -4.94 2.58
N GLY A 280 -14.76 -3.65 2.73
CA GLY A 280 -13.76 -2.94 1.95
C GLY A 280 -12.34 -3.44 2.24
N SER A 281 -11.32 -2.83 1.62
CA SER A 281 -9.91 -3.23 1.83
C SER A 281 -9.51 -3.16 3.29
N VAL A 282 -9.85 -2.08 4.00
CA VAL A 282 -9.50 -1.89 5.41
C VAL A 282 -10.15 -2.97 6.29
N GLY A 283 -11.45 -3.23 6.11
CA GLY A 283 -12.16 -4.25 6.89
C GLY A 283 -11.63 -5.66 6.65
N CYS A 284 -11.37 -6.01 5.39
CA CYS A 284 -10.79 -7.32 5.03
C CYS A 284 -9.37 -7.48 5.58
N GLU A 285 -8.55 -6.43 5.56
CA GLU A 285 -7.19 -6.44 6.09
C GLU A 285 -7.18 -6.50 7.62
N THR A 286 -8.11 -5.81 8.28
CA THR A 286 -8.31 -5.91 9.72
C THR A 286 -8.80 -7.29 10.14
N ALA A 287 -9.73 -7.88 9.37
CA ALA A 287 -10.18 -9.24 9.61
C ALA A 287 -9.04 -10.26 9.48
N ASP A 288 -8.20 -10.12 8.46
CA ASP A 288 -7.02 -10.97 8.26
C ASP A 288 -5.97 -10.80 9.37
N TYR A 289 -5.81 -9.58 9.87
CA TYR A 289 -4.91 -9.27 10.99
C TYR A 289 -5.38 -9.89 12.29
N LEU A 290 -6.70 -9.86 12.57
CA LEU A 290 -7.31 -10.39 13.79
C LEU A 290 -7.53 -11.90 13.75
N ALA A 291 -7.84 -12.45 12.57
CA ALA A 291 -8.12 -13.86 12.42
C ALA A 291 -6.89 -14.71 12.71
N PRO A 292 -7.06 -15.84 13.39
CA PRO A 292 -5.96 -16.68 13.84
C PRO A 292 -5.15 -17.23 12.67
N LEU A 293 -3.87 -17.50 12.92
CA LEU A 293 -3.08 -18.38 12.07
C LEU A 293 -3.63 -19.81 12.23
N ILE A 294 -3.87 -20.50 11.11
CA ILE A 294 -4.26 -21.89 11.12
C ILE A 294 -3.00 -22.71 11.44
N ASP A 295 -2.76 -22.93 12.73
CA ASP A 295 -1.76 -23.84 13.24
C ASP A 295 -2.43 -24.63 14.36
N ASP A 296 -2.52 -25.96 14.22
CA ASP A 296 -3.14 -26.86 15.20
C ASP A 296 -2.52 -26.75 16.59
N ARG A 297 -1.29 -26.23 16.69
CA ARG A 297 -0.59 -26.00 17.97
C ARG A 297 -1.09 -24.73 18.70
N PHE A 298 -1.73 -23.81 17.98
CA PHE A 298 -2.26 -22.57 18.51
C PHE A 298 -3.73 -22.46 18.12
N PRO A 299 -4.67 -22.95 18.96
CA PRO A 299 -6.08 -22.88 18.66
C PRO A 299 -6.52 -21.44 18.37
N ALA A 300 -7.38 -21.31 17.40
CA ALA A 300 -7.97 -20.06 17.00
C ALA A 300 -8.63 -19.37 18.20
N ASN A 301 -8.13 -18.21 18.58
CA ASN A 301 -8.63 -17.52 19.77
C ASN A 301 -9.70 -16.47 19.44
N ARG A 302 -9.96 -16.16 18.17
CA ARG A 302 -10.97 -15.18 17.77
C ARG A 302 -11.86 -15.70 16.66
N ASP A 303 -13.16 -15.46 16.85
CA ASP A 303 -14.20 -15.66 15.85
C ASP A 303 -14.44 -14.32 15.17
N VAL A 304 -14.07 -14.19 13.89
CA VAL A 304 -14.18 -12.94 13.14
C VAL A 304 -15.27 -13.06 12.09
N THR A 305 -16.23 -12.16 12.13
CA THR A 305 -17.31 -12.02 11.12
C THR A 305 -17.18 -10.67 10.42
N VAL A 306 -17.23 -10.66 9.10
CA VAL A 306 -17.30 -9.44 8.27
C VAL A 306 -18.70 -9.32 7.69
N ILE A 307 -19.38 -8.21 7.97
CA ILE A 307 -20.69 -7.87 7.39
C ILE A 307 -20.47 -6.83 6.30
N GLU A 308 -20.89 -7.14 5.06
CA GLU A 308 -20.75 -6.28 3.90
C GLU A 308 -22.09 -6.15 3.16
N MET A 309 -22.49 -4.90 2.89
CA MET A 309 -23.75 -4.59 2.24
C MET A 309 -23.77 -4.91 0.73
N THR A 310 -22.61 -4.92 0.08
CA THR A 310 -22.47 -5.25 -1.33
C THR A 310 -22.37 -6.76 -1.57
N ASP A 311 -22.38 -7.18 -2.82
CA ASP A 311 -22.30 -8.59 -3.24
C ASP A 311 -20.86 -9.12 -3.32
N ALA A 312 -19.87 -8.31 -3.01
CA ALA A 312 -18.47 -8.70 -3.09
C ALA A 312 -17.60 -7.96 -2.08
N LEU A 313 -16.65 -8.66 -1.46
CA LEU A 313 -15.58 -8.02 -0.71
C LEU A 313 -14.75 -7.12 -1.61
N MET A 314 -14.23 -6.02 -1.06
CA MET A 314 -13.34 -5.09 -1.78
C MET A 314 -13.92 -4.71 -3.13
N ALA A 315 -15.20 -4.29 -3.16
CA ALA A 315 -15.89 -3.86 -4.37
C ALA A 315 -15.12 -2.73 -5.06
N GLY A 316 -15.01 -2.81 -6.38
CA GLY A 316 -14.23 -1.82 -7.16
C GLY A 316 -12.70 -2.05 -7.17
N GLU A 317 -12.18 -2.94 -6.34
CA GLU A 317 -10.79 -3.36 -6.41
C GLU A 317 -10.61 -4.60 -7.29
N GLY A 318 -9.50 -4.66 -7.99
CA GLY A 318 -9.15 -5.78 -8.87
C GLY A 318 -7.77 -6.35 -8.60
N GLY A 319 -7.46 -7.45 -9.29
CA GLY A 319 -6.12 -8.01 -9.33
C GLY A 319 -5.83 -9.11 -8.32
N ALA A 320 -4.58 -9.57 -8.31
CA ALA A 320 -4.13 -10.71 -7.54
C ALA A 320 -4.22 -10.48 -6.01
N ALA A 321 -3.99 -9.26 -5.55
CA ALA A 321 -4.02 -8.94 -4.12
C ALA A 321 -5.40 -9.21 -3.50
N LYS A 322 -6.49 -8.81 -4.17
CA LYS A 322 -7.86 -9.11 -3.76
C LYS A 322 -8.10 -10.61 -3.64
N SER A 323 -7.74 -11.36 -4.68
CA SER A 323 -7.92 -12.83 -4.69
C SER A 323 -7.14 -13.52 -3.57
N ILE A 324 -5.89 -13.11 -3.34
CA ILE A 324 -5.03 -13.68 -2.29
C ILE A 324 -5.62 -13.38 -0.90
N LEU A 325 -6.05 -12.15 -0.65
CA LEU A 325 -6.63 -11.77 0.64
C LEU A 325 -7.94 -12.51 0.89
N THR A 326 -8.85 -12.57 -0.10
CA THR A 326 -10.10 -13.33 0.03
C THR A 326 -9.87 -14.80 0.36
N GLN A 327 -8.93 -15.46 -0.35
CA GLN A 327 -8.58 -16.85 -0.07
C GLN A 327 -7.99 -17.02 1.34
N ARG A 328 -7.20 -16.06 1.81
CA ARG A 328 -6.60 -16.09 3.14
C ARG A 328 -7.65 -15.96 4.23
N LEU A 329 -8.62 -15.05 4.07
CA LEU A 329 -9.77 -14.92 4.98
C LEU A 329 -10.55 -16.24 5.09
N MET A 330 -10.87 -16.85 3.95
CA MET A 330 -11.57 -18.16 3.93
C MET A 330 -10.77 -19.25 4.65
N ARG A 331 -9.46 -19.33 4.40
CA ARG A 331 -8.59 -20.33 5.06
C ARG A 331 -8.47 -20.12 6.56
N LYS A 332 -8.58 -18.88 7.02
CA LYS A 332 -8.54 -18.52 8.43
C LYS A 332 -9.91 -18.66 9.12
N GLY A 333 -10.92 -19.14 8.42
CA GLY A 333 -12.26 -19.34 8.98
C GLY A 333 -13.03 -18.07 9.27
N VAL A 334 -12.67 -16.95 8.61
CA VAL A 334 -13.45 -15.71 8.74
C VAL A 334 -14.83 -15.90 8.12
N THR A 335 -15.87 -15.64 8.89
CA THR A 335 -17.27 -15.64 8.41
C THR A 335 -17.51 -14.38 7.59
N ILE A 336 -18.05 -14.55 6.38
CA ILE A 336 -18.29 -13.43 5.44
C ILE A 336 -19.77 -13.38 5.12
N GLU A 337 -20.43 -12.31 5.54
CA GLU A 337 -21.83 -12.02 5.31
C GLU A 337 -21.96 -10.91 4.26
N LEU A 338 -22.13 -11.31 2.98
CA LEU A 338 -22.36 -10.39 1.85
C LEU A 338 -23.85 -10.08 1.71
N LYS A 339 -24.18 -8.96 1.02
CA LYS A 339 -25.56 -8.47 0.84
C LYS A 339 -26.28 -8.33 2.17
N SER A 340 -25.55 -7.91 3.19
CA SER A 340 -26.01 -7.89 4.58
C SER A 340 -25.88 -6.48 5.14
N THR A 341 -26.98 -5.93 5.61
CA THR A 341 -27.03 -4.58 6.21
C THR A 341 -27.44 -4.69 7.66
N VAL A 342 -26.63 -4.14 8.57
CA VAL A 342 -26.98 -4.09 10.00
C VAL A 342 -28.17 -3.17 10.18
N SER A 343 -29.22 -3.69 10.83
CA SER A 343 -30.48 -2.98 11.09
C SER A 343 -30.59 -2.53 12.54
N LYS A 344 -30.04 -3.28 13.49
CA LYS A 344 -30.11 -2.98 14.92
C LYS A 344 -28.87 -3.48 15.63
N VAL A 345 -28.45 -2.74 16.64
CA VAL A 345 -27.35 -3.11 17.55
C VAL A 345 -27.85 -2.86 18.97
N ASP A 346 -27.77 -3.86 19.84
CA ASP A 346 -27.96 -3.77 21.27
C ASP A 346 -26.60 -3.96 21.98
N GLU A 347 -26.58 -4.04 23.30
CA GLU A 347 -25.32 -4.11 24.07
C GLU A 347 -24.37 -5.25 23.66
N THR A 348 -24.89 -6.41 23.27
CA THR A 348 -24.10 -7.60 22.90
C THR A 348 -24.57 -8.25 21.60
N THR A 349 -25.67 -7.76 21.02
CA THR A 349 -26.35 -8.39 19.89
C THR A 349 -26.34 -7.50 18.67
N ILE A 350 -26.06 -8.10 17.51
CA ILE A 350 -26.06 -7.42 16.23
C ILE A 350 -27.05 -8.10 15.31
N THR A 351 -28.08 -7.36 14.92
CA THR A 351 -29.11 -7.81 13.97
C THR A 351 -28.81 -7.25 12.57
N TYR A 352 -28.84 -8.11 11.58
CA TYR A 352 -28.65 -7.71 10.18
C TYR A 352 -29.64 -8.37 9.24
N ILE A 353 -29.94 -7.70 8.13
CA ILE A 353 -30.86 -8.18 7.10
C ILE A 353 -30.02 -8.69 5.93
N LYS A 354 -30.25 -9.95 5.55
CA LYS A 354 -29.67 -10.60 4.38
C LYS A 354 -30.76 -11.19 3.49
N ASN A 355 -30.82 -10.74 2.24
CA ASN A 355 -31.86 -11.18 1.31
C ASN A 355 -33.31 -11.03 1.86
N GLY A 356 -33.59 -9.99 2.64
CA GLY A 356 -34.89 -9.74 3.26
C GLY A 356 -35.20 -10.56 4.51
N THR A 357 -34.25 -11.42 4.94
CA THR A 357 -34.39 -12.23 6.18
C THR A 357 -33.52 -11.63 7.28
N GLU A 358 -34.08 -11.57 8.48
CA GLU A 358 -33.36 -11.11 9.65
C GLU A 358 -32.50 -12.23 10.23
N HIS A 359 -31.24 -11.87 10.55
CA HIS A 359 -30.25 -12.70 11.19
C HIS A 359 -29.70 -12.01 12.42
N VAL A 360 -29.28 -12.78 13.40
CA VAL A 360 -28.81 -12.26 14.69
C VAL A 360 -27.46 -12.87 15.01
N ILE A 361 -26.51 -12.05 15.42
CA ILE A 361 -25.26 -12.47 16.05
C ILE A 361 -25.35 -12.12 17.52
N ASP A 362 -25.52 -13.15 18.36
CA ASP A 362 -25.59 -13.00 19.80
C ASP A 362 -24.20 -13.03 20.44
N ASP A 363 -24.08 -12.39 21.60
CA ASP A 363 -22.90 -12.42 22.46
C ASP A 363 -21.57 -12.08 21.73
N ALA A 364 -21.63 -11.07 20.86
CA ALA A 364 -20.44 -10.53 20.26
C ALA A 364 -19.67 -9.64 21.25
N ASP A 365 -18.35 -9.71 21.24
CA ASP A 365 -17.49 -8.97 22.19
C ASP A 365 -17.17 -7.56 21.70
N THR A 366 -16.84 -7.43 20.41
CA THR A 366 -16.38 -6.18 19.84
C THR A 366 -17.02 -5.93 18.48
N LEU A 367 -17.51 -4.71 18.29
CA LEU A 367 -17.98 -4.19 17.02
C LEU A 367 -16.93 -3.25 16.42
N VAL A 368 -16.44 -3.57 15.21
CA VAL A 368 -15.39 -2.81 14.55
C VAL A 368 -15.94 -2.05 13.36
N PHE A 369 -15.75 -0.75 13.33
CA PHE A 369 -16.12 0.08 12.20
C PHE A 369 -15.00 0.13 11.15
N ALA A 370 -15.28 -0.36 9.95
CA ALA A 370 -14.45 -0.28 8.76
C ALA A 370 -15.27 0.29 7.57
N VAL A 371 -16.17 1.21 7.86
CA VAL A 371 -17.17 1.78 6.94
C VAL A 371 -16.66 3.01 6.18
N GLY A 372 -15.36 3.15 6.08
CA GLY A 372 -14.69 4.21 5.33
C GLY A 372 -14.20 5.37 6.20
N TYR A 373 -13.85 6.48 5.53
CA TYR A 373 -13.25 7.66 6.16
C TYR A 373 -14.03 8.91 5.81
N THR A 374 -13.87 9.94 6.65
CA THR A 374 -14.36 11.30 6.41
C THR A 374 -13.16 12.25 6.30
N PRO A 375 -13.12 13.14 5.30
CA PRO A 375 -12.10 14.18 5.23
C PRO A 375 -12.01 14.97 6.55
N ALA A 376 -10.79 15.26 6.98
CA ALA A 376 -10.53 15.99 8.20
C ALA A 376 -9.62 17.20 7.94
N PRO A 377 -10.06 18.19 7.13
CA PRO A 377 -9.29 19.38 6.88
C PRO A 377 -9.18 20.24 8.15
N VAL A 378 -8.03 20.87 8.32
CA VAL A 378 -7.89 21.98 9.25
C VAL A 378 -8.39 23.23 8.52
N ASN A 379 -9.47 23.81 9.00
CA ASN A 379 -10.13 24.93 8.33
C ASN A 379 -9.35 26.24 8.52
N PHE A 380 -8.74 26.73 7.45
CA PHE A 380 -8.14 28.06 7.36
C PHE A 380 -8.59 28.73 6.07
N GLU A 381 -8.91 29.99 6.17
CA GLU A 381 -9.20 30.79 4.99
C GLU A 381 -7.93 30.89 4.10
N GLY A 382 -8.09 30.59 2.82
CA GLY A 382 -6.99 30.59 1.85
C GLY A 382 -6.09 29.36 1.84
N ALA A 383 -6.34 28.32 2.67
CA ALA A 383 -5.57 27.09 2.62
C ALA A 383 -5.96 26.23 1.41
N HIS A 384 -4.95 25.68 0.72
CA HIS A 384 -5.14 24.67 -0.31
C HIS A 384 -5.24 23.29 0.31
N VAL A 385 -6.35 22.61 0.11
CA VAL A 385 -6.63 21.30 0.69
C VAL A 385 -6.20 20.19 -0.28
N LEU A 386 -5.42 19.20 0.19
CA LEU A 386 -4.78 18.16 -0.62
C LEU A 386 -4.94 16.76 0.00
N GLY A 387 -5.03 15.75 -0.86
CA GLY A 387 -5.11 14.35 -0.44
C GLY A 387 -6.43 14.02 0.24
N ASP A 388 -6.41 13.12 1.23
CA ASP A 388 -7.63 12.60 1.85
C ASP A 388 -8.43 13.64 2.63
N CYS A 389 -7.86 14.78 3.00
CA CYS A 389 -8.61 15.89 3.59
C CYS A 389 -9.37 16.71 2.53
N HIS A 390 -9.01 16.61 1.25
CA HIS A 390 -9.80 17.10 0.12
C HIS A 390 -10.81 16.03 -0.31
N GLN A 391 -10.32 14.87 -0.72
CA GLN A 391 -11.14 13.75 -1.14
C GLN A 391 -10.50 12.44 -0.74
N VAL A 392 -11.18 11.67 0.11
CA VAL A 392 -10.72 10.34 0.54
C VAL A 392 -10.49 9.45 -0.68
N GLY A 393 -9.29 8.88 -0.75
CA GLY A 393 -8.87 8.08 -1.90
C GLY A 393 -7.89 6.96 -1.51
N ASN A 394 -6.90 6.77 -2.33
CA ASN A 394 -5.82 5.81 -2.10
C ASN A 394 -4.46 6.50 -2.20
N LEU A 395 -3.40 5.77 -1.84
CA LEU A 395 -2.03 6.29 -1.83
C LEU A 395 -1.64 6.97 -3.17
N LYS A 396 -2.06 6.39 -4.32
CA LYS A 396 -1.76 6.97 -5.63
C LYS A 396 -2.44 8.33 -5.80
N ASN A 397 -3.71 8.43 -5.42
CA ASN A 397 -4.48 9.68 -5.56
C ASN A 397 -3.85 10.79 -4.71
N ALA A 398 -3.56 10.49 -3.44
CA ALA A 398 -2.96 11.45 -2.52
C ALA A 398 -1.60 11.98 -3.01
N ILE A 399 -0.71 11.09 -3.47
CA ILE A 399 0.61 11.48 -4.00
C ILE A 399 0.48 12.25 -5.32
N ALA A 400 -0.39 11.79 -6.23
CA ALA A 400 -0.54 12.40 -7.56
C ALA A 400 -1.16 13.81 -7.48
N GLU A 401 -2.16 14.01 -6.64
CA GLU A 401 -2.77 15.31 -6.40
C GLU A 401 -1.77 16.30 -5.81
N ALA A 402 -1.06 15.90 -4.75
CA ALA A 402 -0.05 16.71 -4.11
C ALA A 402 1.08 17.11 -5.07
N TYR A 403 1.55 16.18 -5.89
CA TYR A 403 2.53 16.44 -6.94
C TYR A 403 2.03 17.44 -7.96
N ALA A 404 0.82 17.21 -8.49
CA ALA A 404 0.24 18.05 -9.54
C ALA A 404 0.00 19.49 -9.06
N PHE A 405 -0.40 19.64 -7.79
CA PHE A 405 -0.59 20.94 -7.17
C PHE A 405 0.77 21.64 -6.93
N ALA A 406 1.67 21.00 -6.20
CA ALA A 406 2.95 21.60 -5.83
C ALA A 406 3.84 21.91 -7.04
N LYS A 407 3.68 21.21 -8.16
CA LYS A 407 4.37 21.51 -9.43
C LYS A 407 3.96 22.84 -10.04
N LYS A 408 2.84 23.44 -9.62
CA LYS A 408 2.33 24.71 -10.14
C LYS A 408 2.56 25.90 -9.20
N LEU A 409 2.92 25.63 -7.93
CA LEU A 409 3.25 26.67 -6.96
C LEU A 409 4.36 27.58 -7.49
#